data_8290ddd718d0e0adbde84e52811dc0c8
#
_entry.id   8290ddd718d0e0adbde84e52811dc0c8
#
_cell.length_a   1.000
_cell.length_b   1.000
_cell.length_c   1.000
_cell.angle_alpha   90.00
_cell.angle_beta   90.00
_cell.angle_gamma   90.00
#
_symmetry.space_group_name_H-M   'P 1'
#
loop_
_entity.id
_entity.type
_entity.pdbx_description
1 polymer ?
#
loop_
_entity_poly.entity_id
_entity_poly.type
_entity_poly.pdbx_seq_one_letter_code
_entity_poly.pdbx_strand_id
1 'polypeptide(L)'
;VSIFAEIHTANAEDEPAFVRAVEGIAELKLANGMQVLLFPDVSKPTVTVNLTFFVGSRHEGYGEAGMAHLLEHMLFKGTTARPAIPAELTKRGAQFNGTTWLDRTNYYETLSASDENLEFAISMEADRMINSLIKGEDLASEMTVVRNEFERGENSPQRVLMQRIFST
;
A
#
# COMPACT_ATOMS: atom_id res chain seq x y z
N VAL A 1 0.88 -26.00 13.18
CA VAL A 1 2.28 -25.78 12.83
C VAL A 1 2.64 -24.41 13.37
N SER A 2 3.62 -24.35 14.30
CA SER A 2 4.00 -23.13 15.02
C SER A 2 4.73 -22.17 14.08
N ILE A 3 4.11 -21.03 13.76
CA ILE A 3 4.69 -19.94 12.95
C ILE A 3 5.78 -19.16 13.74
N PHE A 4 6.07 -19.56 14.98
CA PHE A 4 6.98 -18.85 15.89
C PHE A 4 8.40 -19.44 15.97
N ALA A 5 8.81 -20.32 15.06
CA ALA A 5 10.16 -20.86 15.04
C ALA A 5 11.03 -20.09 14.05
N GLU A 6 12.05 -19.42 14.59
CA GLU A 6 13.20 -18.79 13.93
C GLU A 6 13.04 -17.36 13.37
N ILE A 7 12.81 -16.40 14.28
CA ILE A 7 13.27 -15.03 14.02
C ILE A 7 14.70 -14.93 14.58
N HIS A 8 15.69 -15.04 13.71
CA HIS A 8 17.08 -14.86 14.07
C HIS A 8 17.43 -13.39 14.27
N THR A 9 17.79 -13.03 15.50
CA THR A 9 18.62 -11.87 15.93
C THR A 9 18.19 -10.47 15.50
N ALA A 10 16.91 -10.11 15.66
CA ALA A 10 16.57 -8.74 15.98
C ALA A 10 16.94 -8.49 17.46
N ASN A 11 17.45 -7.29 17.80
CA ASN A 11 17.60 -6.91 19.19
C ASN A 11 16.23 -6.99 19.86
N ALA A 12 16.14 -7.41 21.12
CA ALA A 12 14.87 -7.56 21.83
C ALA A 12 14.02 -6.27 21.90
N GLU A 13 14.62 -5.13 21.56
CA GLU A 13 13.96 -3.82 21.43
C GLU A 13 13.23 -3.63 20.08
N ASP A 14 13.53 -4.46 19.07
CA ASP A 14 12.96 -4.37 17.71
C ASP A 14 11.86 -5.41 17.46
N GLU A 15 11.60 -6.32 18.40
CA GLU A 15 10.53 -7.31 18.24
C GLU A 15 9.14 -6.66 18.28
N PRO A 16 8.22 -7.07 17.36
CA PRO A 16 6.85 -6.57 17.39
C PRO A 16 6.13 -6.91 18.69
N ALA A 17 5.67 -5.90 19.42
CA ALA A 17 4.92 -6.11 20.66
C ALA A 17 3.50 -6.59 20.35
N PHE A 18 3.10 -7.74 20.92
CA PHE A 18 1.72 -8.22 20.86
C PHE A 18 0.80 -7.26 21.63
N VAL A 19 -0.28 -6.80 21.00
CA VAL A 19 -1.28 -5.91 21.61
C VAL A 19 -2.52 -6.69 22.04
N ARG A 20 -3.13 -7.42 21.10
CA ARG A 20 -4.34 -8.23 21.36
C ARG A 20 -4.62 -9.18 20.20
N ALA A 21 -5.56 -10.09 20.42
CA ALA A 21 -6.17 -10.86 19.33
C ALA A 21 -7.70 -10.78 19.45
N VAL A 22 -8.37 -10.60 18.32
CA VAL A 22 -9.82 -10.53 18.22
C VAL A 22 -10.26 -11.36 17.02
N GLU A 23 -11.12 -12.35 17.22
CA GLU A 23 -11.67 -13.22 16.17
C GLU A 23 -10.61 -13.88 15.28
N GLY A 24 -9.46 -14.23 15.85
CA GLY A 24 -8.35 -14.85 15.13
C GLY A 24 -7.40 -13.86 14.44
N ILE A 25 -7.65 -12.57 14.50
CA ILE A 25 -6.74 -11.53 14.00
C ILE A 25 -5.83 -11.09 15.15
N ALA A 26 -4.54 -11.23 14.98
CA ALA A 26 -3.55 -10.75 15.94
C ALA A 26 -3.09 -9.34 15.56
N GLU A 27 -3.12 -8.45 16.54
CA GLU A 27 -2.61 -7.07 16.44
C GLU A 27 -1.25 -6.99 17.14
N LEU A 28 -0.25 -6.51 16.39
CA LEU A 28 1.09 -6.22 16.90
C LEU A 28 1.44 -4.76 16.63
N LYS A 29 2.40 -4.26 17.37
CA LYS A 29 2.91 -2.90 17.22
C LYS A 29 4.43 -2.92 17.12
N LEU A 30 4.98 -2.28 16.11
CA LEU A 30 6.41 -2.09 15.94
C LEU A 30 6.92 -0.93 16.80
N ALA A 31 8.22 -0.88 17.07
CA ALA A 31 8.85 0.18 17.84
C ALA A 31 8.64 1.59 17.26
N ASN A 32 8.53 1.71 15.93
CA ASN A 32 8.22 2.97 15.25
C ASN A 32 6.74 3.38 15.31
N GLY A 33 5.88 2.60 16.00
CA GLY A 33 4.45 2.87 16.16
C GLY A 33 3.55 2.26 15.08
N MET A 34 4.11 1.61 14.06
CA MET A 34 3.34 0.93 13.02
C MET A 34 2.51 -0.21 13.63
N GLN A 35 1.23 -0.28 13.25
CA GLN A 35 0.35 -1.42 13.57
C GLN A 35 0.48 -2.49 12.52
N VAL A 36 0.56 -3.74 12.96
CA VAL A 36 0.56 -4.93 12.09
C VAL A 36 -0.63 -5.81 12.49
N LEU A 37 -1.46 -6.14 11.51
CA LEU A 37 -2.57 -7.06 11.68
C LEU A 37 -2.25 -8.37 10.95
N LEU A 38 -2.23 -9.48 11.66
CA LEU A 38 -2.04 -10.81 11.11
C LEU A 38 -3.37 -11.55 11.10
N PHE A 39 -3.83 -11.88 9.90
CA PHE A 39 -5.05 -12.65 9.68
C PHE A 39 -4.72 -13.98 8.99
N PRO A 40 -4.49 -15.06 9.75
CA PRO A 40 -4.18 -16.38 9.19
C PRO A 40 -5.43 -17.01 8.57
N ASP A 41 -5.41 -17.26 7.26
CA ASP A 41 -6.44 -18.03 6.54
C ASP A 41 -5.77 -19.18 5.77
N VAL A 42 -5.81 -20.37 6.36
CA VAL A 42 -5.23 -21.58 5.76
C VAL A 42 -6.09 -22.17 4.62
N SER A 43 -7.26 -21.60 4.34
CA SER A 43 -8.16 -22.07 3.28
C SER A 43 -7.72 -21.62 1.89
N LYS A 44 -6.81 -20.65 1.79
CA LYS A 44 -6.33 -20.06 0.54
C LYS A 44 -4.87 -20.35 0.30
N PRO A 45 -4.47 -20.71 -0.93
CA PRO A 45 -3.07 -20.89 -1.30
C PRO A 45 -2.37 -19.57 -1.65
N THR A 46 -2.80 -18.47 -1.03
CA THR A 46 -2.31 -17.11 -1.32
C THR A 46 -1.95 -16.37 -0.04
N VAL A 47 -1.03 -15.44 -0.15
CA VAL A 47 -0.71 -14.46 0.87
C VAL A 47 -0.96 -13.05 0.31
N THR A 48 -1.56 -12.19 1.11
CA THR A 48 -1.78 -10.78 0.77
C THR A 48 -1.07 -9.91 1.79
N VAL A 49 -0.22 -9.01 1.30
CA VAL A 49 0.31 -7.90 2.08
C VAL A 49 -0.44 -6.64 1.68
N ASN A 50 -0.85 -5.85 2.66
CA ASN A 50 -1.58 -4.61 2.44
C ASN A 50 -1.03 -3.53 3.39
N LEU A 51 -0.33 -2.56 2.82
CA LEU A 51 0.20 -1.41 3.54
C LEU A 51 -0.79 -0.25 3.43
N THR A 52 -1.28 0.25 4.55
CA THR A 52 -2.26 1.34 4.61
C THR A 52 -1.68 2.56 5.32
N PHE A 53 -1.73 3.69 4.65
CA PHE A 53 -1.47 5.02 5.22
C PHE A 53 -2.80 5.72 5.49
N PHE A 54 -2.98 6.25 6.70
CA PHE A 54 -4.16 7.02 7.07
C PHE A 54 -4.06 8.47 6.59
N VAL A 55 -3.73 8.63 5.33
CA VAL A 55 -3.65 9.90 4.59
C VAL A 55 -4.35 9.72 3.26
N GLY A 56 -5.22 10.65 2.91
CA GLY A 56 -5.97 10.66 1.67
C GLY A 56 -6.43 12.07 1.32
N SER A 57 -7.37 12.21 0.40
CA SER A 57 -7.75 13.51 -0.18
C SER A 57 -8.29 14.53 0.84
N ARG A 58 -8.84 14.11 1.99
CA ARG A 58 -9.28 15.03 3.04
C ARG A 58 -8.14 15.78 3.74
N HIS A 59 -6.89 15.33 3.58
CA HIS A 59 -5.70 15.94 4.18
C HIS A 59 -5.02 16.93 3.23
N GLU A 60 -5.53 17.05 2.00
CA GLU A 60 -5.03 17.98 1.00
C GLU A 60 -5.44 19.42 1.34
N GLY A 61 -4.50 20.35 1.18
CA GLY A 61 -4.75 21.78 1.36
C GLY A 61 -5.34 22.44 0.11
N TYR A 62 -5.61 23.72 0.22
CA TYR A 62 -6.07 24.53 -0.92
C TYR A 62 -5.02 24.55 -2.03
N GLY A 63 -5.41 24.15 -3.24
CA GLY A 63 -4.52 24.03 -4.40
C GLY A 63 -3.77 22.70 -4.50
N GLU A 64 -3.97 21.78 -3.57
CA GLU A 64 -3.31 20.46 -3.53
C GLU A 64 -4.24 19.30 -3.94
N ALA A 65 -5.41 19.62 -4.46
CA ALA A 65 -6.42 18.61 -4.81
C ALA A 65 -5.87 17.58 -5.81
N GLY A 66 -5.92 16.29 -5.41
CA GLY A 66 -5.42 15.16 -6.18
C GLY A 66 -3.98 14.76 -5.89
N MET A 67 -3.28 15.43 -4.97
CA MET A 67 -1.88 15.11 -4.63
C MET A 67 -1.73 13.74 -3.99
N ALA A 68 -2.68 13.32 -3.15
CA ALA A 68 -2.64 11.98 -2.55
C ALA A 68 -2.77 10.88 -3.61
N HIS A 69 -3.65 11.06 -4.60
CA HIS A 69 -3.80 10.13 -5.72
C HIS A 69 -2.58 10.15 -6.65
N LEU A 70 -2.04 11.32 -6.93
CA LEU A 70 -0.80 11.44 -7.71
C LEU A 70 0.37 10.74 -7.02
N LEU A 71 0.52 10.88 -5.71
CA LEU A 71 1.54 10.19 -4.94
C LEU A 71 1.35 8.67 -5.01
N GLU A 72 0.10 8.18 -4.97
CA GLU A 72 -0.19 6.76 -5.18
C GLU A 72 0.44 6.26 -6.47
N HIS A 73 0.23 6.94 -7.60
CA HIS A 73 0.83 6.59 -8.89
C HIS A 73 2.36 6.64 -8.85
N MET A 74 2.92 7.68 -8.23
CA MET A 74 4.37 7.86 -8.15
C MET A 74 5.07 6.74 -7.38
N LEU A 75 4.44 6.17 -6.36
CA LEU A 75 5.02 5.08 -5.58
C LEU A 75 5.13 3.74 -6.35
N PHE A 76 4.49 3.62 -7.51
CA PHE A 76 4.71 2.50 -8.43
C PHE A 76 5.90 2.68 -9.36
N LYS A 77 6.49 3.88 -9.45
CA LYS A 77 7.64 4.16 -10.33
C LYS A 77 8.93 3.50 -9.88
N GLY A 78 9.01 3.12 -8.62
CA GLY A 78 10.11 2.35 -8.07
C GLY A 78 11.02 3.10 -7.12
N THR A 79 12.04 2.39 -6.67
CA THR A 79 13.11 2.84 -5.79
C THR A 79 14.46 2.68 -6.50
N THR A 80 15.54 3.12 -5.84
CA THR A 80 16.90 2.86 -6.34
C THR A 80 17.21 1.36 -6.41
N ALA A 81 16.73 0.59 -5.42
CA ALA A 81 16.95 -0.87 -5.37
C ALA A 81 15.98 -1.63 -6.28
N ARG A 82 14.78 -1.10 -6.50
CA ARG A 82 13.69 -1.73 -7.27
C ARG A 82 13.13 -0.75 -8.31
N PRO A 83 13.84 -0.53 -9.42
CA PRO A 83 13.45 0.50 -10.41
C PRO A 83 12.19 0.18 -11.20
N ALA A 84 11.62 -1.02 -11.06
CA ALA A 84 10.49 -1.49 -11.84
C ALA A 84 9.54 -2.38 -11.01
N ILE A 85 8.98 -1.84 -9.91
CA ILE A 85 8.09 -2.56 -8.99
C ILE A 85 6.97 -3.32 -9.72
N PRO A 86 6.18 -2.73 -10.64
CA PRO A 86 5.12 -3.46 -11.35
C PRO A 86 5.63 -4.66 -12.15
N ALA A 87 6.81 -4.55 -12.76
CA ALA A 87 7.41 -5.64 -13.52
C ALA A 87 7.87 -6.80 -12.60
N GLU A 88 8.44 -6.48 -11.43
CA GLU A 88 8.82 -7.48 -10.43
C GLU A 88 7.61 -8.24 -9.90
N LEU A 89 6.54 -7.54 -9.56
CA LEU A 89 5.28 -8.11 -9.11
C LEU A 89 4.65 -9.00 -10.18
N THR A 90 4.57 -8.50 -11.43
CA THR A 90 4.03 -9.26 -12.57
C THR A 90 4.83 -10.55 -12.82
N LYS A 91 6.17 -10.49 -12.75
CA LYS A 91 7.04 -11.66 -12.90
C LYS A 91 6.78 -12.75 -11.85
N ARG A 92 6.35 -12.35 -10.64
CA ARG A 92 5.96 -13.27 -9.56
C ARG A 92 4.50 -13.73 -9.63
N GLY A 93 3.74 -13.29 -10.64
CA GLY A 93 2.32 -13.60 -10.79
C GLY A 93 1.43 -12.91 -9.74
N ALA A 94 1.90 -11.82 -9.16
CA ALA A 94 1.14 -11.07 -8.18
C ALA A 94 -0.08 -10.36 -8.80
N GLN A 95 -1.18 -10.33 -8.06
CA GLN A 95 -2.25 -9.36 -8.27
C GLN A 95 -2.00 -8.19 -7.32
N PHE A 96 -1.86 -7.00 -7.84
CA PHE A 96 -1.51 -5.82 -7.04
C PHE A 96 -2.27 -4.58 -7.49
N ASN A 97 -2.45 -3.64 -6.58
CA ASN A 97 -3.02 -2.32 -6.87
C ASN A 97 -2.69 -1.32 -5.75
N GLY A 98 -2.96 -0.04 -6.03
CA GLY A 98 -3.08 1.02 -5.04
C GLY A 98 -4.50 1.58 -5.05
N THR A 99 -4.92 2.19 -3.95
CA THR A 99 -6.17 2.96 -3.90
C THR A 99 -6.04 4.14 -2.96
N THR A 100 -6.53 5.29 -3.40
CA THR A 100 -6.65 6.49 -2.58
C THR A 100 -8.12 6.79 -2.31
N TRP A 101 -8.43 7.10 -1.05
CA TRP A 101 -9.75 7.52 -0.61
C TRP A 101 -9.66 8.83 0.20
N LEU A 102 -10.74 9.20 0.86
CA LEU A 102 -10.80 10.45 1.63
C LEU A 102 -9.75 10.50 2.77
N ASP A 103 -9.55 9.40 3.45
CA ASP A 103 -8.77 9.31 4.70
C ASP A 103 -7.68 8.24 4.70
N ARG A 104 -7.48 7.56 3.58
CA ARG A 104 -6.46 6.52 3.43
C ARG A 104 -5.91 6.44 2.01
N THR A 105 -4.67 5.98 1.92
CA THR A 105 -4.05 5.44 0.70
C THR A 105 -3.45 4.10 1.06
N ASN A 106 -3.73 3.06 0.27
CA ASN A 106 -3.17 1.74 0.53
C ASN A 106 -2.66 1.08 -0.74
N TYR A 107 -1.66 0.22 -0.55
CA TYR A 107 -1.05 -0.62 -1.57
C TYR A 107 -1.19 -2.05 -1.14
N TYR A 108 -1.50 -2.94 -2.08
CA TYR A 108 -1.59 -4.36 -1.76
C TYR A 108 -1.12 -5.22 -2.92
N GLU A 109 -0.57 -6.36 -2.57
CA GLU A 109 -0.22 -7.43 -3.48
C GLU A 109 -0.64 -8.78 -2.90
N THR A 110 -1.21 -9.59 -3.77
CA THR A 110 -1.59 -10.97 -3.48
C THR A 110 -0.74 -11.90 -4.35
N LEU A 111 -0.02 -12.79 -3.69
CA LEU A 111 0.89 -13.76 -4.31
C LEU A 111 0.51 -15.19 -3.89
N SER A 112 1.10 -16.19 -4.55
CA SER A 112 1.06 -17.55 -4.05
C SER A 112 1.73 -17.63 -2.67
N ALA A 113 1.10 -18.37 -1.73
CA ALA A 113 1.60 -18.48 -0.37
C ALA A 113 2.93 -19.22 -0.32
N SER A 114 3.98 -18.51 0.06
CA SER A 114 5.31 -19.03 0.40
C SER A 114 6.05 -18.01 1.25
N ASP A 115 7.02 -18.48 2.03
CA ASP A 115 7.85 -17.61 2.87
C ASP A 115 8.63 -16.61 1.99
N GLU A 116 9.16 -17.06 0.85
CA GLU A 116 9.86 -16.20 -0.12
C GLU A 116 8.98 -15.06 -0.65
N ASN A 117 7.72 -15.35 -1.00
CA ASN A 117 6.81 -14.33 -1.52
C ASN A 117 6.36 -13.37 -0.41
N LEU A 118 6.17 -13.85 0.81
CA LEU A 118 5.84 -13.00 1.95
C LEU A 118 7.01 -12.05 2.28
N GLU A 119 8.23 -12.57 2.36
CA GLU A 119 9.44 -11.78 2.61
C GLU A 119 9.66 -10.75 1.49
N PHE A 120 9.49 -11.16 0.24
CA PHE A 120 9.57 -10.26 -0.91
C PHE A 120 8.57 -9.10 -0.79
N ALA A 121 7.31 -9.39 -0.51
CA ALA A 121 6.26 -8.37 -0.43
C ALA A 121 6.52 -7.39 0.72
N ILE A 122 6.84 -7.89 1.92
CA ILE A 122 7.17 -7.04 3.08
C ILE A 122 8.42 -6.18 2.80
N SER A 123 9.48 -6.78 2.25
CA SER A 123 10.71 -6.06 1.91
C SER A 123 10.48 -4.99 0.84
N MET A 124 9.65 -5.29 -0.17
CA MET A 124 9.30 -4.34 -1.22
C MET A 124 8.48 -3.17 -0.67
N GLU A 125 7.48 -3.42 0.18
CA GLU A 125 6.70 -2.36 0.80
C GLU A 125 7.53 -1.47 1.73
N ALA A 126 8.42 -2.06 2.51
CA ALA A 126 9.34 -1.31 3.37
C ALA A 126 10.29 -0.43 2.55
N ASP A 127 10.83 -0.94 1.43
CA ASP A 127 11.68 -0.16 0.53
C ASP A 127 10.89 0.95 -0.15
N ARG A 128 9.69 0.65 -0.67
CA ARG A 128 8.80 1.63 -1.29
C ARG A 128 8.44 2.77 -0.34
N MET A 129 8.14 2.47 0.91
CA MET A 129 7.76 3.46 1.91
C MET A 129 8.87 4.50 2.18
N ILE A 130 10.14 4.10 2.10
CA ILE A 130 11.27 4.93 2.51
C ILE A 130 12.04 5.49 1.31
N ASN A 131 12.19 4.71 0.23
CA ASN A 131 13.15 4.94 -0.84
C ASN A 131 12.50 5.22 -2.20
N SER A 132 11.18 5.45 -2.27
CA SER A 132 10.50 5.77 -3.53
C SER A 132 11.10 7.00 -4.20
N LEU A 133 11.32 6.89 -5.50
CA LEU A 133 11.87 7.96 -6.32
C LEU A 133 10.73 8.82 -6.87
N ILE A 134 10.73 10.11 -6.52
CA ILE A 134 9.80 11.10 -7.08
C ILE A 134 10.54 11.94 -8.10
N LYS A 135 10.67 11.42 -9.33
CA LYS A 135 11.37 12.10 -10.41
C LYS A 135 10.46 13.11 -11.11
N GLY A 136 11.02 14.27 -11.51
CA GLY A 136 10.26 15.30 -12.22
C GLY A 136 9.67 14.85 -13.55
N GLU A 137 10.37 13.98 -14.28
CA GLU A 137 9.88 13.39 -15.54
C GLU A 137 8.69 12.45 -15.33
N ASP A 138 8.74 11.61 -14.29
CA ASP A 138 7.65 10.73 -13.92
C ASP A 138 6.44 11.54 -13.42
N LEU A 139 6.69 12.58 -12.63
CA LEU A 139 5.65 13.48 -12.13
C LEU A 139 4.90 14.14 -13.28
N ALA A 140 5.61 14.69 -14.28
CA ALA A 140 4.99 15.33 -15.44
C ALA A 140 4.13 14.35 -16.25
N SER A 141 4.59 13.10 -16.38
CA SER A 141 3.85 12.02 -17.04
C SER A 141 2.58 11.66 -16.26
N GLU A 142 2.70 11.37 -14.96
CA GLU A 142 1.58 10.91 -14.13
C GLU A 142 0.53 11.99 -13.89
N MET A 143 0.92 13.28 -13.84
CA MET A 143 -0.04 14.39 -13.83
C MET A 143 -1.03 14.31 -14.98
N THR A 144 -0.56 13.92 -16.17
CA THR A 144 -1.43 13.76 -17.35
C THR A 144 -2.35 12.55 -17.19
N VAL A 145 -1.85 11.44 -16.62
CA VAL A 145 -2.65 10.22 -16.38
C VAL A 145 -3.75 10.52 -15.37
N VAL A 146 -3.41 11.07 -14.20
CA VAL A 146 -4.37 11.40 -13.14
C VAL A 146 -5.42 12.40 -13.62
N ARG A 147 -5.03 13.40 -14.42
CA ARG A 147 -5.98 14.34 -15.04
C ARG A 147 -6.96 13.62 -15.96
N ASN A 148 -6.48 12.73 -16.82
CA ASN A 148 -7.34 11.96 -17.73
C ASN A 148 -8.31 11.04 -16.95
N GLU A 149 -7.90 10.50 -15.83
CA GLU A 149 -8.77 9.70 -14.96
C GLU A 149 -9.85 10.55 -14.29
N PHE A 150 -9.48 11.74 -13.85
CA PHE A 150 -10.44 12.71 -13.31
C PHE A 150 -11.48 13.09 -14.38
N GLU A 151 -11.06 13.49 -15.59
CA GLU A 151 -11.93 13.85 -16.70
C GLU A 151 -12.86 12.71 -17.12
N ARG A 152 -12.39 11.45 -17.10
CA ARG A 152 -13.26 10.27 -17.28
C ARG A 152 -14.33 10.18 -16.18
N GLY A 153 -13.96 10.54 -14.96
CA GLY A 153 -14.89 10.58 -13.83
C GLY A 153 -16.02 11.58 -14.01
N GLU A 154 -15.74 12.74 -14.61
CA GLU A 154 -16.75 13.77 -14.91
C GLU A 154 -17.82 13.32 -15.91
N ASN A 155 -17.49 12.35 -16.76
CA ASN A 155 -18.45 11.73 -17.69
C ASN A 155 -19.33 10.65 -17.02
N SER A 156 -19.15 10.37 -15.74
CA SER A 156 -19.96 9.43 -14.98
C SER A 156 -20.97 10.17 -14.11
N PRO A 157 -22.30 10.10 -14.40
CA PRO A 157 -23.32 10.76 -13.59
C PRO A 157 -23.28 10.36 -12.12
N GLN A 158 -22.95 9.09 -11.84
CA GLN A 158 -22.83 8.56 -10.48
C GLN A 158 -21.63 9.20 -9.73
N ARG A 159 -20.47 9.34 -10.38
CA ARG A 159 -19.31 10.00 -9.79
C ARG A 159 -19.58 11.47 -9.51
N VAL A 160 -20.19 12.18 -10.46
CA VAL A 160 -20.59 13.60 -10.30
C VAL A 160 -21.55 13.76 -9.13
N LEU A 161 -22.55 12.88 -9.01
CA LEU A 161 -23.47 12.88 -7.87
C LEU A 161 -22.75 12.70 -6.54
N MET A 162 -21.87 11.70 -6.46
CA MET A 162 -21.09 11.44 -5.24
C MET A 162 -20.19 12.62 -4.86
N GLN A 163 -19.50 13.22 -5.84
CA GLN A 163 -18.70 14.43 -5.60
C GLN A 163 -19.55 15.57 -5.02
N ARG A 164 -20.75 15.79 -5.54
CA ARG A 164 -21.66 16.81 -5.02
C ARG A 164 -22.12 16.54 -3.59
N ILE A 165 -22.41 15.27 -3.28
CA ILE A 165 -22.80 14.87 -1.92
C ILE A 165 -21.65 15.10 -0.92
N PHE A 166 -20.41 14.81 -1.30
CA PHE A 166 -19.26 14.97 -0.41
C PHE A 166 -18.71 16.40 -0.34
N SER A 167 -19.10 17.28 -1.26
CA SER A 167 -18.66 18.69 -1.27
C SER A 167 -19.59 19.65 -0.50
N THR A 168 -20.69 19.15 0.04
CA THR A 168 -21.63 19.90 0.91
C THR A 168 -21.36 19.63 2.37
#